data_a7895ac206b43d6014d870fd6b02969f
#
_entry.id   a7895ac206b43d6014d870fd6b02969f
#
_cell.length_a   1.000
_cell.length_b   1.000
_cell.length_c   1.000
_cell.angle_alpha   90.00
_cell.angle_beta   90.00
_cell.angle_gamma   90.00
#
_symmetry.space_group_name_H-M   'P 1'
#
loop_
_entity.id
_entity.type
_entity.pdbx_description
1 polymer ?
#
loop_
_entity_poly.entity_id
_entity_poly.type
_entity_poly.pdbx_seq_one_letter_code
_entity_poly.pdbx_strand_id
1 'polypeptide(L)'
;IDHLSDRIYAYLDSYKTQGLNEGISEDIIKVTGNPIVDIIQENQNIFDSGHESLDNNVLNFIGKNEFLLATSHRRENILNIDSLNNIVNLFNSSDMKIVFPAGYKTQEMLKSYDLKLNSNVLMIDPLGYLEFMYLLKNSTFVMSDSGTVVEEACIMNVPSIQMRYSTERPEVYDVNASIKFDPSEKISDFQSYLDKAMKLVDTKWAQPFGDGKASDNIVDDLVELSESNSFHKHNKENYPFDISNSFKEWKKFYFTL
;
A
#
# COMPACT_ATOMS: atom_id res chain seq x y z
N ILE A 1 18.44 -4.81 1.42
CA ILE A 1 18.72 -3.36 1.71
C ILE A 1 18.95 -3.22 3.21
N ASP A 2 18.05 -3.69 4.07
CA ASP A 2 18.03 -3.43 5.52
C ASP A 2 19.32 -3.86 6.22
N HIS A 3 19.86 -5.04 5.89
CA HIS A 3 21.16 -5.51 6.41
C HIS A 3 22.39 -4.68 5.97
N LEU A 4 22.22 -3.73 5.07
CA LEU A 4 23.28 -2.84 4.57
C LEU A 4 23.05 -1.39 5.02
N SER A 5 22.05 -1.15 5.83
CA SER A 5 21.69 0.18 6.30
C SER A 5 22.37 0.52 7.62
N ASP A 6 22.84 1.74 7.77
CA ASP A 6 23.43 2.26 9.01
C ASP A 6 22.36 2.65 10.03
N ARG A 7 21.14 2.94 9.56
CA ARG A 7 19.97 3.26 10.38
C ARG A 7 18.70 2.80 9.68
N ILE A 8 17.77 2.23 10.44
CA ILE A 8 16.47 1.76 9.96
C ILE A 8 15.38 2.43 10.79
N TYR A 9 14.44 3.06 10.10
CA TYR A 9 13.23 3.63 10.71
C TYR A 9 12.06 2.69 10.42
N ALA A 10 11.66 1.94 11.44
CA ALA A 10 10.55 1.02 11.38
C ALA A 10 9.23 1.74 11.71
N TYR A 11 8.16 1.38 11.03
CA TYR A 11 6.85 1.96 11.30
C TYR A 11 6.30 1.51 12.65
N LEU A 12 6.50 0.23 13.00
CA LEU A 12 5.90 -0.43 14.15
C LEU A 12 6.92 -1.29 14.91
N ASP A 13 6.62 -1.58 16.18
CA ASP A 13 7.42 -2.49 17.01
C ASP A 13 7.46 -3.92 16.43
N SER A 14 6.41 -4.36 15.74
CA SER A 14 6.38 -5.64 15.03
C SER A 14 7.47 -5.72 13.96
N TYR A 15 7.70 -4.64 13.22
CA TYR A 15 8.75 -4.58 12.19
C TYR A 15 10.16 -4.51 12.80
N LYS A 16 10.32 -3.79 13.94
CA LYS A 16 11.55 -3.84 14.70
C LYS A 16 11.84 -5.28 15.15
N THR A 17 10.83 -5.95 15.72
CA THR A 17 10.95 -7.35 16.18
C THR A 17 11.34 -8.29 15.03
N GLN A 18 10.76 -8.10 13.84
CA GLN A 18 11.15 -8.85 12.65
C GLN A 18 12.62 -8.62 12.28
N GLY A 19 13.06 -7.36 12.25
CA GLY A 19 14.47 -7.02 11.98
C GLY A 19 15.43 -7.68 12.96
N LEU A 20 15.11 -7.68 14.27
CA LEU A 20 15.89 -8.38 15.30
C LEU A 20 15.96 -9.89 15.05
N ASN A 21 14.85 -10.52 14.67
CA ASN A 21 14.79 -11.94 14.34
C ASN A 21 15.60 -12.31 13.10
N GLU A 22 15.78 -11.35 12.19
CA GLU A 22 16.63 -11.48 11.00
C GLU A 22 18.12 -11.21 11.29
N GLY A 23 18.46 -10.88 12.55
CA GLY A 23 19.85 -10.63 12.98
C GLY A 23 20.32 -9.20 12.79
N ILE A 24 19.42 -8.27 12.55
CA ILE A 24 19.75 -6.83 12.50
C ILE A 24 19.95 -6.34 13.94
N SER A 25 20.98 -5.51 14.16
CA SER A 25 21.29 -4.99 15.49
C SER A 25 20.21 -4.01 15.99
N GLU A 26 19.87 -4.11 17.29
CA GLU A 26 18.82 -3.28 17.90
C GLU A 26 19.13 -1.79 17.85
N ASP A 27 20.39 -1.42 17.98
CA ASP A 27 20.85 -0.03 18.04
C ASP A 27 20.70 0.72 16.72
N ILE A 28 20.55 0.02 15.57
CA ILE A 28 20.30 0.65 14.28
C ILE A 28 18.81 0.74 13.91
N ILE A 29 17.91 0.07 14.66
CA ILE A 29 16.46 0.10 14.37
C ILE A 29 15.75 1.04 15.35
N LYS A 30 15.14 2.10 14.84
CA LYS A 30 14.26 3.00 15.61
C LYS A 30 12.83 2.91 15.11
N VAL A 31 11.87 2.75 16.01
CA VAL A 31 10.44 2.81 15.67
C VAL A 31 10.03 4.29 15.68
N THR A 32 9.47 4.75 14.57
CA THR A 32 9.13 6.17 14.38
C THR A 32 7.67 6.42 14.01
N GLY A 33 6.94 5.38 13.63
CA GLY A 33 5.65 5.52 12.94
C GLY A 33 5.83 5.59 11.42
N ASN A 34 4.69 5.64 10.70
CA ASN A 34 4.68 5.73 9.25
C ASN A 34 4.50 7.19 8.80
N PRO A 35 5.43 7.78 8.03
CA PRO A 35 5.32 9.15 7.52
C PRO A 35 4.06 9.43 6.69
N ILE A 36 3.39 8.41 6.16
CA ILE A 36 2.12 8.57 5.47
C ILE A 36 1.03 9.12 6.41
N VAL A 37 1.09 8.77 7.70
CA VAL A 37 0.16 9.31 8.71
C VAL A 37 0.32 10.82 8.83
N ASP A 38 1.57 11.31 8.88
CA ASP A 38 1.90 12.73 8.96
C ASP A 38 1.29 13.47 7.75
N ILE A 39 1.57 12.96 6.54
CA ILE A 39 1.08 13.55 5.28
C ILE A 39 -0.45 13.61 5.26
N ILE A 40 -1.13 12.54 5.66
CA ILE A 40 -2.59 12.50 5.64
C ILE A 40 -3.17 13.47 6.67
N GLN A 41 -2.62 13.52 7.89
CA GLN A 41 -3.11 14.42 8.93
C GLN A 41 -2.92 15.90 8.57
N GLU A 42 -1.76 16.25 8.02
CA GLU A 42 -1.45 17.64 7.63
C GLU A 42 -2.27 18.11 6.43
N ASN A 43 -2.64 17.20 5.53
CA ASN A 43 -3.23 17.56 4.23
C ASN A 43 -4.71 17.20 4.08
N GLN A 44 -5.40 16.79 5.14
CA GLN A 44 -6.82 16.39 5.06
C GLN A 44 -7.73 17.42 4.38
N ASN A 45 -7.47 18.71 4.63
CA ASN A 45 -8.26 19.79 4.03
C ASN A 45 -7.92 20.01 2.54
N ILE A 46 -6.68 19.67 2.13
CA ILE A 46 -6.23 19.82 0.75
C ILE A 46 -6.85 18.72 -0.15
N PHE A 47 -7.10 17.53 0.40
CA PHE A 47 -7.69 16.44 -0.38
C PHE A 47 -9.08 16.80 -0.93
N ASP A 48 -9.83 17.66 -0.25
CA ASP A 48 -11.13 18.11 -0.75
C ASP A 48 -11.02 18.95 -2.02
N SER A 49 -9.87 19.60 -2.27
CA SER A 49 -9.64 20.33 -3.52
C SER A 49 -9.39 19.42 -4.73
N GLY A 50 -9.12 18.14 -4.51
CA GLY A 50 -8.89 17.16 -5.59
C GLY A 50 -10.08 17.04 -6.56
N HIS A 51 -11.31 17.37 -6.10
CA HIS A 51 -12.49 17.35 -6.97
C HIS A 51 -12.43 18.40 -8.09
N GLU A 52 -11.71 19.51 -7.90
CA GLU A 52 -11.61 20.59 -8.87
C GLU A 52 -10.84 20.18 -10.12
N SER A 53 -9.93 19.22 -9.98
CA SER A 53 -9.10 18.69 -11.06
C SER A 53 -9.67 17.41 -11.69
N LEU A 54 -10.73 16.83 -11.11
CA LEU A 54 -11.37 15.65 -11.67
C LEU A 54 -12.13 15.97 -12.96
N ASP A 55 -12.03 15.07 -13.94
CA ASP A 55 -12.80 15.15 -15.18
C ASP A 55 -14.31 15.12 -14.89
N ASN A 56 -15.07 15.94 -15.62
CA ASN A 56 -16.52 15.99 -15.50
C ASN A 56 -17.20 14.63 -15.74
N ASN A 57 -16.60 13.75 -16.55
CA ASN A 57 -17.14 12.40 -16.74
C ASN A 57 -17.09 11.59 -15.44
N VAL A 58 -16.03 11.71 -14.63
CA VAL A 58 -15.93 11.07 -13.33
C VAL A 58 -16.98 11.63 -12.38
N LEU A 59 -17.06 12.96 -12.28
CA LEU A 59 -18.03 13.64 -11.42
C LEU A 59 -19.48 13.31 -11.80
N ASN A 60 -19.80 13.28 -13.08
CA ASN A 60 -21.12 12.90 -13.58
C ASN A 60 -21.41 11.41 -13.36
N PHE A 61 -20.39 10.55 -13.48
CA PHE A 61 -20.53 9.11 -13.24
C PHE A 61 -20.85 8.83 -11.78
N ILE A 62 -20.07 9.34 -10.84
CA ILE A 62 -20.35 9.16 -9.42
C ILE A 62 -21.65 9.85 -9.00
N GLY A 63 -21.88 11.10 -9.46
CA GLY A 63 -23.05 11.90 -9.12
C GLY A 63 -23.12 12.19 -7.61
N LYS A 64 -24.30 11.97 -7.02
CA LYS A 64 -24.54 12.07 -5.56
C LYS A 64 -24.65 10.70 -4.88
N ASN A 65 -24.32 9.65 -5.61
CA ASN A 65 -24.45 8.28 -5.11
C ASN A 65 -23.16 7.82 -4.42
N GLU A 66 -23.29 6.83 -3.58
CA GLU A 66 -22.15 6.06 -3.08
C GLU A 66 -21.45 5.35 -4.22
N PHE A 67 -20.13 5.27 -4.15
CA PHE A 67 -19.31 4.64 -5.17
C PHE A 67 -18.12 3.90 -4.53
N LEU A 68 -17.52 2.99 -5.27
CA LEU A 68 -16.30 2.29 -4.91
C LEU A 68 -15.12 2.85 -5.70
N LEU A 69 -13.96 2.87 -5.10
CA LEU A 69 -12.70 3.13 -5.79
C LEU A 69 -11.98 1.81 -6.03
N ALA A 70 -11.38 1.63 -7.20
CA ALA A 70 -10.58 0.44 -7.48
C ALA A 70 -9.24 0.81 -8.12
N THR A 71 -8.17 0.06 -7.81
CA THR A 71 -6.89 0.15 -8.53
C THR A 71 -6.19 -1.20 -8.53
N SER A 72 -5.58 -1.56 -9.66
CA SER A 72 -4.81 -2.79 -9.81
C SER A 72 -3.67 -2.56 -10.81
N HIS A 73 -2.44 -2.82 -10.35
CA HIS A 73 -1.23 -2.60 -11.14
C HIS A 73 -0.09 -3.58 -10.81
N ARG A 74 -0.27 -4.47 -9.84
CA ARG A 74 0.74 -5.46 -9.48
C ARG A 74 0.94 -6.46 -10.62
N ARG A 75 2.20 -6.70 -10.97
CA ARG A 75 2.55 -7.56 -12.11
C ARG A 75 2.04 -8.98 -11.95
N GLU A 76 2.07 -9.52 -10.73
CA GLU A 76 1.52 -10.83 -10.39
C GLU A 76 0.03 -10.95 -10.70
N ASN A 77 -0.73 -9.86 -10.59
CA ASN A 77 -2.16 -9.82 -10.91
C ASN A 77 -2.40 -9.57 -12.41
N ILE A 78 -1.80 -8.50 -12.95
CA ILE A 78 -2.14 -8.04 -14.30
C ILE A 78 -1.51 -8.87 -15.41
N LEU A 79 -0.40 -9.58 -15.16
CA LEU A 79 0.24 -10.45 -16.15
C LEU A 79 -0.28 -11.89 -16.11
N ASN A 80 -1.11 -12.24 -15.13
CA ASN A 80 -1.78 -13.52 -15.03
C ASN A 80 -3.25 -13.37 -15.43
N ILE A 81 -3.67 -14.06 -16.50
CA ILE A 81 -5.03 -13.94 -17.05
C ILE A 81 -6.10 -14.36 -16.04
N ASP A 82 -5.86 -15.42 -15.26
CA ASP A 82 -6.85 -15.93 -14.30
C ASP A 82 -7.00 -14.94 -13.14
N SER A 83 -5.88 -14.39 -12.63
CA SER A 83 -5.89 -13.39 -11.57
C SER A 83 -6.58 -12.10 -12.01
N LEU A 84 -6.26 -11.59 -13.20
CA LEU A 84 -6.89 -10.38 -13.73
C LEU A 84 -8.38 -10.61 -14.02
N ASN A 85 -8.75 -11.79 -14.52
CA ASN A 85 -10.15 -12.16 -14.72
C ASN A 85 -10.93 -12.23 -13.40
N ASN A 86 -10.33 -12.76 -12.33
CA ASN A 86 -10.95 -12.76 -11.01
C ASN A 86 -11.16 -11.34 -10.46
N ILE A 87 -10.22 -10.43 -10.68
CA ILE A 87 -10.37 -9.00 -10.33
C ILE A 87 -11.51 -8.36 -11.13
N VAL A 88 -11.57 -8.59 -12.43
CA VAL A 88 -12.67 -8.11 -13.29
C VAL A 88 -14.02 -8.66 -12.84
N ASN A 89 -14.09 -9.95 -12.50
CA ASN A 89 -15.30 -10.57 -12.00
C ASN A 89 -15.74 -9.99 -10.65
N LEU A 90 -14.78 -9.68 -9.75
CA LEU A 90 -15.10 -8.98 -8.49
C LEU A 90 -15.73 -7.61 -8.76
N PHE A 91 -15.17 -6.82 -9.68
CA PHE A 91 -15.73 -5.51 -10.04
C PHE A 91 -17.11 -5.64 -10.71
N ASN A 92 -17.25 -6.59 -11.63
CA ASN A 92 -18.50 -6.83 -12.36
C ASN A 92 -19.63 -7.40 -11.48
N SER A 93 -19.28 -7.99 -10.33
CA SER A 93 -20.27 -8.50 -9.37
C SER A 93 -20.88 -7.41 -8.49
N SER A 94 -20.35 -6.19 -8.52
CA SER A 94 -20.87 -5.08 -7.74
C SER A 94 -22.06 -4.42 -8.44
N ASP A 95 -23.11 -4.12 -7.67
CA ASP A 95 -24.21 -3.25 -8.11
C ASP A 95 -23.87 -1.75 -7.96
N MET A 96 -22.80 -1.43 -7.22
CA MET A 96 -22.34 -0.06 -7.03
C MET A 96 -21.46 0.40 -8.18
N LYS A 97 -21.45 1.72 -8.41
CA LYS A 97 -20.53 2.35 -9.35
C LYS A 97 -19.09 2.22 -8.85
N ILE A 98 -18.18 1.92 -9.76
CA ILE A 98 -16.75 1.78 -9.48
C ILE A 98 -15.96 2.75 -10.34
N VAL A 99 -15.18 3.63 -9.73
CA VAL A 99 -14.17 4.42 -10.44
C VAL A 99 -12.86 3.64 -10.40
N PHE A 100 -12.31 3.36 -11.59
CA PHE A 100 -11.10 2.54 -11.73
C PHE A 100 -9.99 3.29 -12.46
N PRO A 101 -9.17 4.11 -11.77
CA PRO A 101 -7.93 4.63 -12.30
C PRO A 101 -6.97 3.47 -12.61
N ALA A 102 -6.83 3.14 -13.90
CA ALA A 102 -6.04 1.99 -14.34
C ALA A 102 -4.73 2.44 -14.98
N GLY A 103 -3.61 1.91 -14.50
CA GLY A 103 -2.31 2.10 -15.13
C GLY A 103 -2.30 1.62 -16.59
N TYR A 104 -1.53 2.25 -17.48
CA TYR A 104 -1.51 1.92 -18.92
C TYR A 104 -1.23 0.44 -19.18
N LYS A 105 -0.39 -0.20 -18.35
CA LYS A 105 -0.14 -1.64 -18.50
C LYS A 105 -1.36 -2.48 -18.14
N THR A 106 -2.12 -2.08 -17.15
CA THR A 106 -3.38 -2.75 -16.79
C THR A 106 -4.40 -2.63 -17.91
N GLN A 107 -4.57 -1.45 -18.49
CA GLN A 107 -5.45 -1.21 -19.65
C GLN A 107 -5.04 -2.08 -20.85
N GLU A 108 -3.74 -2.16 -21.14
CA GLU A 108 -3.19 -3.02 -22.20
C GLU A 108 -3.53 -4.50 -21.96
N MET A 109 -3.36 -4.98 -20.72
CA MET A 109 -3.61 -6.39 -20.39
C MET A 109 -5.10 -6.73 -20.43
N LEU A 110 -5.98 -5.86 -19.92
CA LEU A 110 -7.42 -6.02 -20.05
C LEU A 110 -7.84 -6.17 -21.52
N LYS A 111 -7.29 -5.33 -22.40
CA LYS A 111 -7.54 -5.41 -23.84
C LYS A 111 -6.97 -6.68 -24.47
N SER A 112 -5.74 -7.06 -24.12
CA SER A 112 -5.07 -8.21 -24.73
C SER A 112 -5.71 -9.55 -24.34
N TYR A 113 -6.31 -9.63 -23.15
CA TYR A 113 -7.04 -10.80 -22.65
C TYR A 113 -8.54 -10.77 -22.99
N ASP A 114 -9.01 -9.74 -23.72
CA ASP A 114 -10.44 -9.50 -24.04
C ASP A 114 -11.35 -9.51 -22.79
N LEU A 115 -10.84 -9.03 -21.66
CA LEU A 115 -11.59 -8.91 -20.41
C LEU A 115 -12.44 -7.64 -20.42
N LYS A 116 -13.73 -7.79 -20.11
CA LYS A 116 -14.71 -6.70 -20.23
C LYS A 116 -15.24 -6.27 -18.88
N LEU A 117 -15.19 -4.96 -18.66
CA LEU A 117 -15.81 -4.32 -17.53
C LEU A 117 -17.27 -3.99 -17.85
N ASN A 118 -18.15 -4.19 -16.88
CA ASN A 118 -19.56 -3.83 -17.00
C ASN A 118 -19.76 -2.31 -16.92
N SER A 119 -20.95 -1.84 -17.24
CA SER A 119 -21.30 -0.40 -17.25
C SER A 119 -21.25 0.28 -15.88
N ASN A 120 -21.22 -0.49 -14.79
CA ASN A 120 -21.01 0.02 -13.43
C ASN A 120 -19.54 0.40 -13.15
N VAL A 121 -18.60 0.04 -14.02
CA VAL A 121 -17.17 0.34 -13.85
C VAL A 121 -16.72 1.40 -14.86
N LEU A 122 -16.34 2.56 -14.37
CA LEU A 122 -15.71 3.62 -15.16
C LEU A 122 -14.18 3.48 -15.06
N MET A 123 -13.57 2.90 -16.08
CA MET A 123 -12.11 2.87 -16.20
C MET A 123 -11.63 4.21 -16.75
N ILE A 124 -10.64 4.79 -16.10
CA ILE A 124 -10.01 6.08 -16.47
C ILE A 124 -8.48 5.96 -16.44
N ASP A 125 -7.81 6.94 -17.00
CA ASP A 125 -6.36 7.07 -16.90
C ASP A 125 -5.90 7.31 -15.45
N PRO A 126 -4.61 7.05 -15.14
CA PRO A 126 -4.06 7.33 -13.82
C PRO A 126 -4.30 8.76 -13.39
N LEU A 127 -4.65 8.95 -12.13
CA LEU A 127 -4.92 10.24 -11.52
C LEU A 127 -3.68 10.79 -10.80
N GLY A 128 -3.65 12.10 -10.59
CA GLY A 128 -2.76 12.72 -9.62
C GLY A 128 -3.13 12.35 -8.18
N TYR A 129 -2.22 12.64 -7.25
CA TYR A 129 -2.39 12.24 -5.85
C TYR A 129 -3.62 12.87 -5.20
N LEU A 130 -3.86 14.16 -5.42
CA LEU A 130 -4.98 14.87 -4.79
C LEU A 130 -6.34 14.36 -5.29
N GLU A 131 -6.48 14.12 -6.59
CA GLU A 131 -7.68 13.56 -7.18
C GLU A 131 -7.95 12.14 -6.66
N PHE A 132 -6.89 11.34 -6.56
CA PHE A 132 -6.99 9.98 -6.02
C PHE A 132 -7.41 10.00 -4.54
N MET A 133 -6.79 10.83 -3.71
CA MET A 133 -7.11 10.95 -2.29
C MET A 133 -8.52 11.51 -2.05
N TYR A 134 -8.98 12.43 -2.92
CA TYR A 134 -10.38 12.86 -2.89
C TYR A 134 -11.34 11.69 -3.14
N LEU A 135 -11.08 10.88 -4.17
CA LEU A 135 -11.93 9.71 -4.46
C LEU A 135 -11.83 8.67 -3.35
N LEU A 136 -10.65 8.42 -2.80
CA LEU A 136 -10.45 7.48 -1.70
C LEU A 136 -11.26 7.91 -0.47
N LYS A 137 -11.13 9.16 -0.04
CA LYS A 137 -11.83 9.74 1.11
C LYS A 137 -13.35 9.64 1.00
N ASN A 138 -13.88 9.77 -0.22
CA ASN A 138 -15.31 9.81 -0.49
C ASN A 138 -15.89 8.46 -0.98
N SER A 139 -15.05 7.44 -1.16
CA SER A 139 -15.53 6.11 -1.55
C SER A 139 -16.13 5.35 -0.36
N THR A 140 -17.10 4.49 -0.63
CA THR A 140 -17.69 3.59 0.38
C THR A 140 -16.64 2.59 0.89
N PHE A 141 -15.85 2.01 -0.01
CA PHE A 141 -14.64 1.27 0.25
C PHE A 141 -13.74 1.23 -1.00
N VAL A 142 -12.48 0.84 -0.83
CA VAL A 142 -11.54 0.70 -1.94
C VAL A 142 -11.16 -0.75 -2.18
N MET A 143 -10.99 -1.14 -3.45
CA MET A 143 -10.42 -2.42 -3.87
C MET A 143 -9.04 -2.18 -4.47
N SER A 144 -7.98 -2.71 -3.85
CA SER A 144 -6.62 -2.38 -4.26
C SER A 144 -5.62 -3.52 -4.09
N ASP A 145 -4.67 -3.63 -5.02
CA ASP A 145 -3.47 -4.46 -4.86
C ASP A 145 -2.25 -3.66 -4.38
N SER A 146 -2.41 -2.36 -4.13
CA SER A 146 -1.36 -1.49 -3.59
C SER A 146 -1.32 -1.55 -2.06
N GLY A 147 -0.14 -1.82 -1.48
CA GLY A 147 0.06 -1.75 -0.03
C GLY A 147 -0.17 -0.34 0.51
N THR A 148 0.34 0.69 -0.19
CA THR A 148 0.19 2.09 0.22
C THR A 148 -1.28 2.54 0.21
N VAL A 149 -2.05 2.22 -0.83
CA VAL A 149 -3.48 2.57 -0.88
C VAL A 149 -4.26 1.93 0.26
N VAL A 150 -3.92 0.70 0.65
CA VAL A 150 -4.58 0.01 1.77
C VAL A 150 -4.19 0.64 3.12
N GLU A 151 -2.94 1.13 3.28
CA GLU A 151 -2.53 1.91 4.45
C GLU A 151 -3.28 3.25 4.51
N GLU A 152 -3.30 4.01 3.40
CA GLU A 152 -3.99 5.29 3.29
C GLU A 152 -5.49 5.14 3.60
N ALA A 153 -6.14 4.11 3.05
CA ALA A 153 -7.52 3.78 3.34
C ALA A 153 -7.74 3.51 4.84
N CYS A 154 -6.89 2.69 5.45
CA CYS A 154 -6.95 2.37 6.88
C CYS A 154 -6.81 3.62 7.75
N ILE A 155 -5.85 4.52 7.42
CA ILE A 155 -5.63 5.78 8.15
C ILE A 155 -6.84 6.71 8.02
N MET A 156 -7.50 6.73 6.87
CA MET A 156 -8.68 7.56 6.60
C MET A 156 -10.01 6.93 7.08
N ASN A 157 -9.99 5.77 7.73
CA ASN A 157 -11.19 5.01 8.12
C ASN A 157 -12.08 4.63 6.93
N VAL A 158 -11.49 4.36 5.76
CA VAL A 158 -12.13 3.80 4.59
C VAL A 158 -11.83 2.30 4.55
N PRO A 159 -12.83 1.41 4.52
CA PRO A 159 -12.60 -0.03 4.41
C PRO A 159 -11.92 -0.38 3.09
N SER A 160 -11.24 -1.53 3.05
CA SER A 160 -10.61 -1.99 1.83
C SER A 160 -10.81 -3.48 1.56
N ILE A 161 -10.77 -3.86 0.27
CA ILE A 161 -10.50 -5.22 -0.18
C ILE A 161 -9.09 -5.22 -0.75
N GLN A 162 -8.17 -5.91 -0.07
CA GLN A 162 -6.81 -6.05 -0.55
C GLN A 162 -6.71 -7.23 -1.52
N MET A 163 -6.45 -6.93 -2.80
CA MET A 163 -6.41 -7.92 -3.89
C MET A 163 -5.02 -8.51 -4.06
N ARG A 164 -4.58 -9.34 -3.08
CA ARG A 164 -3.23 -9.92 -3.06
C ARG A 164 -3.17 -11.31 -2.43
N TYR A 165 -2.25 -12.14 -2.94
CA TYR A 165 -1.87 -13.41 -2.31
C TYR A 165 -1.24 -13.19 -0.92
N SER A 166 -0.27 -12.28 -0.83
CA SER A 166 0.44 -11.94 0.41
C SER A 166 0.48 -10.43 0.62
N THR A 167 0.66 -10.02 1.86
CA THR A 167 0.76 -8.60 2.22
C THR A 167 1.94 -8.37 3.16
N GLU A 168 2.55 -7.22 3.00
CA GLU A 168 3.49 -6.65 3.96
C GLU A 168 2.80 -5.73 4.99
N ARG A 169 1.47 -5.73 5.03
CA ARG A 169 0.63 -4.86 5.87
C ARG A 169 -0.43 -5.66 6.62
N PRO A 170 -0.04 -6.64 7.47
CA PRO A 170 -1.01 -7.47 8.19
C PRO A 170 -1.86 -6.66 9.17
N GLU A 171 -1.35 -5.54 9.66
CA GLU A 171 -2.00 -4.68 10.66
C GLU A 171 -3.40 -4.20 10.22
N VAL A 172 -3.63 -4.02 8.92
CA VAL A 172 -4.96 -3.62 8.42
C VAL A 172 -6.03 -4.69 8.66
N TYR A 173 -5.62 -5.95 8.75
CA TYR A 173 -6.53 -7.05 9.12
C TYR A 173 -6.73 -7.13 10.62
N ASP A 174 -5.67 -6.88 11.43
CA ASP A 174 -5.71 -6.93 12.88
C ASP A 174 -6.72 -5.91 13.44
N VAL A 175 -6.82 -4.74 12.79
CA VAL A 175 -7.82 -3.71 13.15
C VAL A 175 -9.16 -3.86 12.42
N ASN A 176 -9.35 -4.92 11.63
CA ASN A 176 -10.54 -5.16 10.81
C ASN A 176 -10.84 -4.01 9.82
N ALA A 177 -9.81 -3.40 9.23
CA ALA A 177 -9.96 -2.36 8.22
C ALA A 177 -10.00 -2.91 6.79
N SER A 178 -9.64 -4.17 6.59
CA SER A 178 -9.48 -4.76 5.25
C SER A 178 -9.97 -6.20 5.18
N ILE A 179 -10.46 -6.57 3.99
CA ILE A 179 -10.79 -7.94 3.59
C ILE A 179 -9.69 -8.43 2.64
N LYS A 180 -9.17 -9.64 2.87
CA LYS A 180 -8.26 -10.27 1.93
C LYS A 180 -9.05 -10.90 0.78
N PHE A 181 -8.63 -10.60 -0.45
CA PHE A 181 -9.07 -11.24 -1.69
C PHE A 181 -7.82 -11.72 -2.42
N ASP A 182 -7.67 -13.03 -2.57
CA ASP A 182 -6.55 -13.60 -3.34
C ASP A 182 -6.98 -13.89 -4.77
N PRO A 183 -6.53 -13.06 -5.74
CA PRO A 183 -6.95 -13.24 -7.13
C PRO A 183 -6.42 -14.52 -7.78
N SER A 184 -5.45 -15.20 -7.19
CA SER A 184 -4.87 -16.44 -7.72
C SER A 184 -5.67 -17.70 -7.37
N GLU A 185 -6.63 -17.59 -6.44
CA GLU A 185 -7.46 -18.70 -6.00
C GLU A 185 -8.64 -18.95 -6.94
N LYS A 186 -9.22 -20.15 -6.85
CA LYS A 186 -10.51 -20.46 -7.50
C LYS A 186 -11.64 -19.84 -6.68
N ILE A 187 -12.27 -18.81 -7.23
CA ILE A 187 -13.33 -18.06 -6.58
C ILE A 187 -14.67 -18.39 -7.23
N SER A 188 -15.65 -18.80 -6.45
CA SER A 188 -16.99 -19.09 -6.91
C SER A 188 -18.05 -18.09 -6.47
N ASP A 189 -17.74 -17.26 -5.46
CA ASP A 189 -18.65 -16.29 -4.87
C ASP A 189 -17.93 -14.95 -4.64
N PHE A 190 -17.95 -14.10 -5.64
CA PHE A 190 -17.37 -12.75 -5.57
C PHE A 190 -18.19 -11.81 -4.70
N GLN A 191 -19.53 -11.99 -4.68
CA GLN A 191 -20.43 -11.15 -3.91
C GLN A 191 -20.12 -11.22 -2.41
N SER A 192 -19.72 -12.37 -1.90
CA SER A 192 -19.38 -12.52 -0.48
C SER A 192 -18.25 -11.60 -0.01
N TYR A 193 -17.29 -11.26 -0.88
CA TYR A 193 -16.22 -10.31 -0.55
C TYR A 193 -16.74 -8.88 -0.45
N LEU A 194 -17.61 -8.49 -1.39
CA LEU A 194 -18.26 -7.17 -1.38
C LEU A 194 -19.14 -7.02 -0.14
N ASP A 195 -19.93 -8.03 0.21
CA ASP A 195 -20.79 -8.04 1.40
C ASP A 195 -19.98 -7.95 2.71
N LYS A 196 -18.81 -8.61 2.76
CA LYS A 196 -17.91 -8.50 3.90
C LYS A 196 -17.32 -7.08 4.02
N ALA A 197 -16.92 -6.46 2.91
CA ALA A 197 -16.40 -5.09 2.91
C ALA A 197 -17.51 -4.09 3.32
N MET A 198 -18.73 -4.27 2.82
CA MET A 198 -19.87 -3.43 3.22
C MET A 198 -20.14 -3.47 4.73
N LYS A 199 -19.93 -4.60 5.40
CA LYS A 199 -20.07 -4.69 6.86
C LYS A 199 -19.02 -3.90 7.62
N LEU A 200 -17.90 -3.54 6.99
CA LEU A 200 -16.87 -2.71 7.60
C LEU A 200 -17.16 -1.21 7.50
N VAL A 201 -18.06 -0.79 6.62
CA VAL A 201 -18.34 0.64 6.35
C VAL A 201 -18.77 1.40 7.61
N ASP A 202 -19.60 0.77 8.46
CA ASP A 202 -20.07 1.36 9.71
C ASP A 202 -19.13 1.11 10.90
N THR A 203 -18.03 0.40 10.69
CA THR A 203 -17.05 0.13 11.76
C THR A 203 -16.05 1.28 11.90
N LYS A 204 -15.53 1.45 13.12
CA LYS A 204 -14.45 2.38 13.40
C LYS A 204 -13.30 1.63 14.03
N TRP A 205 -12.09 1.96 13.61
CA TRP A 205 -10.86 1.43 14.19
C TRP A 205 -9.88 2.56 14.48
N ALA A 206 -8.96 2.30 15.39
CA ALA A 206 -7.78 3.14 15.54
C ALA A 206 -6.73 2.66 14.53
N GLN A 207 -6.31 3.53 13.63
CA GLN A 207 -5.28 3.18 12.66
C GLN A 207 -3.97 2.82 13.40
N PRO A 208 -3.25 1.76 12.98
CA PRO A 208 -2.11 1.23 13.73
C PRO A 208 -0.77 1.87 13.40
N PHE A 209 -0.68 2.77 12.41
CA PHE A 209 0.56 3.16 11.75
C PHE A 209 1.31 4.32 12.43
N GLY A 210 0.87 4.81 13.59
CA GLY A 210 1.53 5.87 14.35
C GLY A 210 0.65 7.08 14.63
N ASP A 211 1.23 8.11 15.22
CA ASP A 211 0.53 9.28 15.75
C ASP A 211 0.66 10.55 14.89
N GLY A 212 1.30 10.46 13.71
CA GLY A 212 1.53 11.60 12.82
C GLY A 212 2.76 12.44 13.18
N LYS A 213 3.75 11.85 13.84
CA LYS A 213 5.02 12.47 14.20
C LYS A 213 6.23 11.70 13.70
N ALA A 214 6.04 10.84 12.72
CA ALA A 214 7.11 10.00 12.20
C ALA A 214 8.24 10.84 11.60
N SER A 215 7.90 11.88 10.86
CA SER A 215 8.87 12.79 10.24
C SER A 215 9.69 13.54 11.27
N ASP A 216 9.08 14.08 12.33
CA ASP A 216 9.77 14.73 13.44
C ASP A 216 10.71 13.77 14.16
N ASN A 217 10.21 12.56 14.49
CA ASN A 217 11.00 11.52 15.16
C ASN A 217 12.23 11.10 14.33
N ILE A 218 12.12 11.07 13.00
CA ILE A 218 13.23 10.76 12.08
C ILE A 218 14.24 11.91 12.07
N VAL A 219 13.77 13.15 11.94
CA VAL A 219 14.65 14.33 11.90
C VAL A 219 15.39 14.49 13.22
N ASP A 220 14.72 14.37 14.36
CA ASP A 220 15.33 14.47 15.69
C ASP A 220 16.43 13.43 15.89
N ASP A 221 16.18 12.19 15.46
CA ASP A 221 17.16 11.11 15.51
C ASP A 221 18.38 11.40 14.62
N LEU A 222 18.16 11.90 13.41
CA LEU A 222 19.25 12.26 12.50
C LEU A 222 20.11 13.41 13.06
N VAL A 223 19.48 14.40 13.69
CA VAL A 223 20.19 15.51 14.37
C VAL A 223 21.03 14.97 15.53
N GLU A 224 20.45 14.13 16.40
CA GLU A 224 21.17 13.52 17.52
C GLU A 224 22.38 12.67 17.05
N LEU A 225 22.19 11.86 16.01
CA LEU A 225 23.27 11.06 15.42
C LEU A 225 24.38 11.94 14.82
N SER A 226 24.00 13.06 14.19
CA SER A 226 24.94 14.03 13.63
C SER A 226 25.76 14.75 14.73
N GLU A 227 25.10 15.27 15.76
CA GLU A 227 25.72 15.98 16.87
C GLU A 227 26.64 15.07 17.70
N SER A 228 26.25 13.82 17.91
CA SER A 228 27.05 12.81 18.61
C SER A 228 28.19 12.21 17.77
N ASN A 229 28.26 12.58 16.47
CA ASN A 229 29.18 11.99 15.48
C ASN A 229 29.06 10.45 15.42
N SER A 230 27.84 9.93 15.56
CA SER A 230 27.56 8.50 15.66
C SER A 230 27.33 7.84 14.31
N PHE A 231 27.08 8.60 13.24
CA PHE A 231 26.90 8.03 11.87
C PHE A 231 28.07 7.18 11.39
N HIS A 232 29.31 7.49 11.83
CA HIS A 232 30.49 6.75 11.41
C HIS A 232 30.87 5.57 12.32
N LYS A 233 30.24 5.47 13.51
CA LYS A 233 30.55 4.37 14.46
C LYS A 233 29.91 3.06 14.06
N HIS A 234 28.69 3.11 13.51
CA HIS A 234 27.96 1.90 13.12
C HIS A 234 28.61 1.16 11.94
N ASN A 235 29.28 1.89 11.05
CA ASN A 235 29.95 1.32 9.87
C ASN A 235 31.15 0.39 10.16
N LYS A 236 31.72 0.42 11.37
CA LYS A 236 32.94 -0.36 11.67
C LYS A 236 32.73 -1.53 12.64
N GLU A 237 31.73 -1.46 13.50
CA GLU A 237 31.56 -2.44 14.58
C GLU A 237 30.47 -3.48 14.30
N ASN A 238 29.48 -3.18 13.45
CA ASN A 238 28.33 -4.03 13.22
C ASN A 238 28.38 -4.92 11.99
N TYR A 239 29.40 -4.74 11.14
CA TYR A 239 29.63 -5.70 10.05
C TYR A 239 30.76 -6.67 10.48
N PRO A 240 30.44 -7.91 10.84
CA PRO A 240 31.43 -8.94 11.10
C PRO A 240 32.23 -9.32 9.82
N PHE A 241 31.94 -8.66 8.72
CA PHE A 241 32.60 -8.85 7.44
C PHE A 241 33.46 -7.61 7.13
N ASP A 242 34.78 -7.81 7.16
CA ASP A 242 35.69 -6.90 6.49
C ASP A 242 35.32 -6.86 4.99
N ILE A 243 34.64 -5.78 4.58
CA ILE A 243 34.15 -5.60 3.21
C ILE A 243 35.28 -5.78 2.19
N SER A 244 36.54 -5.46 2.54
CA SER A 244 37.70 -5.66 1.69
C SER A 244 38.00 -7.14 1.45
N ASN A 245 37.72 -8.02 2.40
CA ASN A 245 37.87 -9.46 2.30
C ASN A 245 36.62 -10.16 1.82
N SER A 246 35.42 -9.69 2.24
CA SER A 246 34.14 -10.28 1.83
C SER A 246 33.89 -10.11 0.34
N PHE A 247 34.33 -9.00 -0.28
CA PHE A 247 34.23 -8.84 -1.75
C PHE A 247 35.08 -9.82 -2.52
N LYS A 248 36.25 -10.22 -1.98
CA LYS A 248 37.07 -11.26 -2.56
C LYS A 248 36.50 -12.67 -2.39
N GLU A 249 35.86 -12.93 -1.24
CA GLU A 249 35.20 -14.21 -0.97
C GLU A 249 33.89 -14.33 -1.71
N TRP A 250 33.09 -13.23 -1.78
CA TRP A 250 31.85 -13.15 -2.56
C TRP A 250 32.11 -13.39 -4.05
N LYS A 251 33.22 -12.84 -4.61
CA LYS A 251 33.67 -13.14 -5.97
C LYS A 251 34.01 -14.62 -6.18
N LYS A 252 34.58 -15.30 -5.19
CA LYS A 252 34.80 -16.73 -5.25
C LYS A 252 33.51 -17.55 -5.28
N PHE A 253 32.49 -17.14 -4.57
CA PHE A 253 31.22 -17.88 -4.48
C PHE A 253 30.32 -17.74 -5.72
N TYR A 254 30.32 -16.57 -6.36
CA TYR A 254 29.35 -16.26 -7.44
C TYR A 254 29.94 -16.19 -8.84
N PHE A 255 31.27 -16.22 -8.97
CA PHE A 255 31.93 -16.12 -10.28
C PHE A 255 32.87 -17.29 -10.60
N THR A 256 32.78 -18.39 -9.87
CA THR A 256 33.46 -19.67 -10.15
C THR A 256 32.45 -20.76 -10.57
N LEU A 257 31.44 -20.40 -11.35
CA LEU A 257 30.60 -21.33 -12.12
C LEU A 257 30.92 -21.17 -13.60
#